data_8a75c56f7491c4954f935687902440cf
#
_entry.id   8a75c56f7491c4954f935687902440cf
#
_cell.length_a   1.000
_cell.length_b   1.000
_cell.length_c   1.000
_cell.angle_alpha   90.00
_cell.angle_beta   90.00
_cell.angle_gamma   90.00
#
_symmetry.space_group_name_H-M   'P 1'
#
loop_
_entity.id
_entity.type
_entity.pdbx_description
1 polymer ?
#
loop_
_entity_poly.entity_id
_entity_poly.type
_entity_poly.pdbx_seq_one_letter_code
_entity_poly.pdbx_strand_id
1 'polypeptide(L)'
;DLWVTGDVIGVYMDLEANKVYFAKNGTILNSGTGVTITAPSALTTEGYNYSMCGYTPIWGSSNTSATTGNFNFGGGYLGQTQLTGTTYADNNGEGTFKYSPNDGGAASFDSSAKNFLAICAKNLASQGG
;
A
#
# COMPACT_ATOMS: atom_id res chain seq x y z
N ASP A 1 -2.30 2.90 -17.75
CA ASP A 1 -2.16 4.34 -17.45
C ASP A 1 -0.69 4.67 -17.25
N LEU A 2 -0.23 5.77 -17.85
CA LEU A 2 1.12 6.28 -17.62
C LEU A 2 1.13 7.08 -16.32
N TRP A 3 2.20 6.90 -15.55
CA TRP A 3 2.45 7.71 -14.36
C TRP A 3 3.30 8.91 -14.73
N VAL A 4 2.99 10.04 -14.14
CA VAL A 4 3.73 11.29 -14.36
C VAL A 4 4.24 11.84 -13.03
N THR A 5 5.19 12.77 -13.11
CA THR A 5 5.71 13.46 -11.94
C THR A 5 4.59 14.12 -11.15
N GLY A 6 4.54 13.87 -9.86
CA GLY A 6 3.52 14.37 -8.94
C GLY A 6 2.36 13.41 -8.69
N ASP A 7 2.24 12.32 -9.45
CA ASP A 7 1.26 11.28 -9.12
C ASP A 7 1.60 10.61 -7.78
N VAL A 8 0.56 10.31 -7.03
CA VAL A 8 0.65 9.51 -5.80
C VAL A 8 0.05 8.15 -6.07
N ILE A 9 0.86 7.12 -5.88
CA ILE A 9 0.44 5.73 -6.05
C ILE A 9 0.18 5.12 -4.70
N GLY A 10 -1.06 4.70 -4.47
CA GLY A 10 -1.44 3.87 -3.33
C GLY A 10 -1.18 2.41 -3.64
N VAL A 11 -0.63 1.70 -2.67
CA VAL A 11 -0.44 0.24 -2.72
C VAL A 11 -1.13 -0.36 -1.51
N TYR A 12 -2.04 -1.27 -1.74
CA TYR A 12 -2.85 -1.90 -0.71
C TYR A 12 -2.66 -3.41 -0.77
N MET A 13 -2.31 -4.02 0.33
CA MET A 13 -2.01 -5.44 0.39
C MET A 13 -3.00 -6.13 1.32
N ASP A 14 -3.72 -7.11 0.77
CA ASP A 14 -4.62 -8.00 1.49
C ASP A 14 -3.99 -9.39 1.52
N LEU A 15 -3.38 -9.72 2.65
CA LEU A 15 -2.71 -11.00 2.84
C LEU A 15 -3.69 -12.14 3.12
N GLU A 16 -4.90 -11.83 3.57
CA GLU A 16 -5.96 -12.83 3.78
C GLU A 16 -6.51 -13.33 2.45
N ALA A 17 -6.79 -12.38 1.53
CA ALA A 17 -7.24 -12.72 0.18
C ALA A 17 -6.09 -13.01 -0.79
N ASN A 18 -4.83 -12.83 -0.40
CA ASN A 18 -3.64 -12.91 -1.24
C ASN A 18 -3.74 -12.01 -2.48
N LYS A 19 -4.05 -10.75 -2.24
CA LYS A 19 -4.25 -9.74 -3.27
C LYS A 19 -3.44 -8.48 -3.00
N VAL A 20 -3.02 -7.80 -4.06
CA VAL A 20 -2.52 -6.44 -4.01
C VAL A 20 -3.36 -5.55 -4.94
N TYR A 21 -3.65 -4.34 -4.48
CA TYR A 21 -4.41 -3.36 -5.24
C TYR A 21 -3.57 -2.09 -5.39
N PHE A 22 -3.87 -1.34 -6.43
CA PHE A 22 -3.19 -0.08 -6.71
C PHE A 22 -4.21 1.04 -6.90
N ALA A 23 -3.82 2.23 -6.48
CA ALA A 23 -4.57 3.46 -6.76
C ALA A 23 -3.64 4.52 -7.35
N LYS A 24 -4.20 5.38 -8.16
CA LYS A 24 -3.55 6.58 -8.68
C LYS A 24 -4.34 7.80 -8.21
N ASN A 25 -3.69 8.67 -7.46
CA ASN A 25 -4.31 9.89 -6.93
C ASN A 25 -5.65 9.64 -6.21
N GLY A 26 -5.71 8.57 -5.43
CA GLY A 26 -6.90 8.16 -4.68
C GLY A 26 -7.93 7.36 -5.47
N THR A 27 -7.76 7.20 -6.79
CA THR A 27 -8.65 6.39 -7.62
C THR A 27 -8.10 4.97 -7.75
N ILE A 28 -8.88 3.98 -7.37
CA ILE A 28 -8.49 2.57 -7.45
C ILE A 28 -8.41 2.15 -8.92
N LEU A 29 -7.32 1.52 -9.29
CA LEU A 29 -7.06 1.05 -10.65
C LEU A 29 -7.68 -0.32 -10.91
N ASN A 30 -7.71 -0.72 -12.18
CA ASN A 30 -8.21 -2.02 -12.64
C ASN A 30 -9.65 -2.32 -12.16
N SER A 31 -10.48 -1.26 -12.08
CA SER A 31 -11.86 -1.36 -11.56
C SER A 31 -11.96 -2.06 -10.20
N GLY A 32 -10.93 -1.91 -9.36
CA GLY A 32 -10.86 -2.54 -8.05
C GLY A 32 -10.48 -4.02 -8.04
N THR A 33 -10.20 -4.59 -9.20
CA THR A 33 -9.77 -6.00 -9.26
C THR A 33 -8.32 -6.14 -8.78
N GLY A 34 -8.13 -6.90 -7.71
CA GLY A 34 -6.81 -7.14 -7.14
C GLY A 34 -5.97 -8.09 -7.98
N VAL A 35 -4.67 -7.84 -7.98
CA VAL A 35 -3.68 -8.76 -8.55
C VAL A 35 -3.40 -9.86 -7.53
N THR A 36 -3.57 -11.11 -7.93
CA THR A 36 -3.27 -12.25 -7.05
C THR A 36 -1.78 -12.36 -6.81
N ILE A 37 -1.41 -12.50 -5.55
CA ILE A 37 -0.03 -12.72 -5.11
C ILE A 37 0.10 -14.09 -4.45
N THR A 38 1.31 -14.60 -4.34
CA THR A 38 1.56 -15.86 -3.63
C THR A 38 1.37 -15.64 -2.14
N ALA A 39 0.63 -16.52 -1.47
CA ALA A 39 0.48 -16.45 -0.02
C ALA A 39 1.86 -16.45 0.66
N PRO A 40 2.11 -15.61 1.68
CA PRO A 40 3.39 -15.60 2.39
C PRO A 40 3.79 -16.98 2.94
N SER A 41 2.81 -17.78 3.38
CA SER A 41 3.03 -19.15 3.85
C SER A 41 3.49 -20.12 2.74
N ALA A 42 3.26 -19.79 1.47
CA ALA A 42 3.67 -20.58 0.31
C ALA A 42 4.98 -20.05 -0.34
N LEU A 43 5.53 -18.97 0.18
CA LEU A 43 6.84 -18.43 -0.25
C LEU A 43 7.95 -19.30 0.33
N THR A 44 8.16 -20.47 -0.26
CA THR A 44 9.28 -21.35 0.08
C THR A 44 10.35 -21.22 -0.98
N THR A 45 11.57 -20.89 -0.60
CA THR A 45 12.73 -21.00 -1.46
C THR A 45 13.43 -22.30 -1.11
N GLU A 46 13.87 -23.06 -2.11
CA GLU A 46 14.50 -24.36 -1.93
C GLU A 46 15.58 -24.33 -0.82
N GLY A 47 15.39 -25.15 0.18
CA GLY A 47 16.37 -25.41 1.25
C GLY A 47 16.35 -24.42 2.43
N TYR A 48 15.47 -23.45 2.47
CA TYR A 48 15.37 -22.51 3.58
C TYR A 48 13.93 -22.42 4.10
N ASN A 49 13.72 -22.79 5.34
CA ASN A 49 12.47 -22.50 6.07
C ASN A 49 12.46 -21.02 6.47
N TYR A 50 12.02 -20.15 5.56
CA TYR A 50 11.81 -18.76 5.90
C TYR A 50 10.42 -18.59 6.54
N SER A 51 10.34 -18.74 7.84
CA SER A 51 9.18 -18.28 8.60
C SER A 51 9.02 -16.74 8.57
N MET A 52 9.88 -16.05 7.82
CA MET A 52 9.92 -14.60 7.68
C MET A 52 9.83 -14.14 6.22
N CYS A 53 9.32 -14.98 5.31
CA CYS A 53 9.05 -14.56 3.94
C CYS A 53 7.91 -13.56 3.92
N GLY A 54 8.12 -12.45 3.23
CA GLY A 54 7.16 -11.36 3.14
C GLY A 54 7.32 -10.58 1.84
N TYR A 55 6.47 -9.60 1.67
CA TYR A 55 6.52 -8.67 0.56
C TYR A 55 7.18 -7.37 0.99
N THR A 56 8.10 -6.87 0.20
CA THR A 56 8.73 -5.58 0.41
C THR A 56 8.37 -4.65 -0.75
N PRO A 57 7.88 -3.44 -0.49
CA PRO A 57 7.67 -2.45 -1.54
C PRO A 57 8.99 -2.11 -2.21
N ILE A 58 9.03 -2.21 -3.53
CA ILE A 58 10.20 -1.84 -4.33
C ILE A 58 9.75 -0.80 -5.36
N TRP A 59 10.52 0.27 -5.47
CA TRP A 59 10.39 1.25 -6.53
C TRP A 59 11.48 1.03 -7.57
N GLY A 60 11.09 1.01 -8.83
CA GLY A 60 12.01 0.95 -9.96
C GLY A 60 11.47 1.71 -11.16
N SER A 61 12.36 2.27 -11.95
CA SER A 61 12.02 2.88 -13.24
C SER A 61 12.76 2.13 -14.35
N SER A 62 12.05 1.83 -15.42
CA SER A 62 12.65 1.28 -16.65
C SER A 62 13.22 2.36 -17.55
N ASN A 63 13.11 3.63 -17.16
CA ASN A 63 13.60 4.76 -17.94
C ASN A 63 15.10 4.97 -17.70
N THR A 64 15.80 5.46 -18.72
CA THR A 64 17.22 5.81 -18.63
C THR A 64 17.47 7.11 -17.87
N SER A 65 16.42 7.88 -17.59
CA SER A 65 16.49 9.10 -16.79
C SER A 65 16.37 8.80 -15.30
N ALA A 66 17.09 9.55 -14.47
CA ALA A 66 16.97 9.44 -13.01
C ALA A 66 15.53 9.73 -12.57
N THR A 67 14.97 8.82 -11.79
CA THR A 67 13.62 8.92 -11.26
C THR A 67 13.67 8.85 -9.74
N THR A 68 13.00 9.78 -9.06
CA THR A 68 12.90 9.79 -7.59
C THR A 68 11.51 9.32 -7.18
N GLY A 69 11.45 8.33 -6.31
CA GLY A 69 10.23 7.90 -5.63
C GLY A 69 10.32 8.21 -4.13
N ASN A 70 9.25 8.75 -3.58
CA ASN A 70 9.15 9.04 -2.15
C ASN A 70 8.09 8.11 -1.53
N PHE A 71 8.43 7.44 -0.43
CA PHE A 71 7.51 6.55 0.26
C PHE A 71 6.86 7.24 1.45
N ASN A 72 5.58 6.98 1.66
CA ASN A 72 4.85 7.35 2.87
C ASN A 72 4.15 6.12 3.46
N PHE A 73 4.67 5.61 4.55
CA PHE A 73 4.08 4.51 5.32
C PHE A 73 3.21 5.00 6.50
N GLY A 74 2.73 6.25 6.43
CA GLY A 74 1.92 6.89 7.46
C GLY A 74 2.62 8.02 8.20
N GLY A 75 3.85 8.36 7.85
CA GLY A 75 4.59 9.45 8.49
C GLY A 75 4.14 10.86 8.11
N GLY A 76 3.27 11.00 7.13
CA GLY A 76 2.75 12.31 6.71
C GLY A 76 3.70 13.13 5.84
N TYR A 77 4.70 12.49 5.26
CA TYR A 77 5.67 13.13 4.37
C TYR A 77 5.78 12.40 3.04
N LEU A 78 6.01 13.15 1.98
CA LEU A 78 6.50 12.65 0.69
C LEU A 78 7.94 13.15 0.51
N GLY A 79 8.90 12.30 0.80
CA GLY A 79 10.29 12.70 0.95
C GLY A 79 10.46 13.62 2.17
N GLN A 80 10.91 14.85 1.95
CA GLN A 80 11.03 15.85 3.00
C GLN A 80 9.85 16.83 3.07
N THR A 81 8.86 16.67 2.17
CA THR A 81 7.72 17.56 2.10
C THR A 81 6.57 17.01 2.96
N GLN A 82 6.21 17.77 3.98
CA GLN A 82 5.05 17.46 4.82
C GLN A 82 3.76 17.55 3.99
N LEU A 83 2.86 16.61 4.18
CA LEU A 83 1.52 16.67 3.59
C LEU A 83 0.74 17.85 4.21
N THR A 84 0.09 18.62 3.34
CA THR A 84 -0.75 19.77 3.72
C THR A 84 -2.15 19.60 3.16
N GLY A 85 -3.12 20.30 3.75
CA GLY A 85 -4.53 20.21 3.40
C GLY A 85 -5.19 19.00 4.05
N THR A 86 -6.21 18.44 3.39
CA THR A 86 -6.93 17.28 3.91
C THR A 86 -6.03 16.04 3.87
N THR A 87 -5.88 15.39 5.01
CA THR A 87 -5.16 14.12 5.15
C THR A 87 -6.07 13.08 5.77
N TYR A 88 -5.70 11.82 5.63
CA TYR A 88 -6.50 10.68 6.04
C TYR A 88 -5.67 9.77 6.93
N ALA A 89 -6.30 9.22 7.96
CA ALA A 89 -5.76 8.13 8.75
C ALA A 89 -6.34 6.78 8.29
N ASP A 90 -5.77 5.70 8.76
CA ASP A 90 -6.32 4.37 8.60
C ASP A 90 -7.53 4.12 9.51
N ASN A 91 -8.08 2.90 9.50
CA ASN A 91 -9.26 2.55 10.29
C ASN A 91 -9.01 2.57 11.81
N ASN A 92 -7.75 2.51 12.24
CA ASN A 92 -7.36 2.62 13.65
C ASN A 92 -7.06 4.08 14.07
N GLY A 93 -7.21 5.04 13.16
CA GLY A 93 -6.85 6.43 13.38
C GLY A 93 -5.35 6.70 13.27
N GLU A 94 -4.59 5.75 12.72
CA GLU A 94 -3.14 5.86 12.62
C GLU A 94 -2.69 6.24 11.22
N GLY A 95 -1.53 6.86 11.17
CA GLY A 95 -0.93 7.34 9.93
C GLY A 95 -1.48 8.66 9.44
N THR A 96 -0.79 9.24 8.48
CA THR A 96 -1.18 10.47 7.79
C THR A 96 -0.90 10.30 6.30
N PHE A 97 -1.96 10.18 5.52
CA PHE A 97 -1.91 9.90 4.09
C PHE A 97 -2.58 11.01 3.29
N LYS A 98 -2.14 11.21 2.05
CA LYS A 98 -2.75 12.18 1.14
C LYS A 98 -4.13 11.72 0.64
N TYR A 99 -4.33 10.42 0.51
CA TYR A 99 -5.57 9.79 0.10
C TYR A 99 -5.96 8.72 1.11
N SER A 100 -7.26 8.46 1.25
CA SER A 100 -7.74 7.49 2.21
C SER A 100 -7.15 6.10 1.97
N PRO A 101 -6.59 5.45 2.99
CA PRO A 101 -6.19 4.04 2.92
C PRO A 101 -7.41 3.09 2.94
N ASN A 102 -8.59 3.62 3.22
CA ASN A 102 -9.84 2.91 3.15
C ASN A 102 -10.52 3.24 1.82
N ASP A 103 -11.42 2.43 1.35
CA ASP A 103 -12.03 2.57 0.03
C ASP A 103 -13.01 3.74 -0.13
N GLY A 104 -13.10 4.62 0.85
CA GLY A 104 -13.99 5.78 0.81
C GLY A 104 -15.47 5.43 0.81
N GLY A 105 -15.82 4.20 1.17
CA GLY A 105 -17.20 3.71 1.24
C GLY A 105 -17.78 3.21 -0.10
N ALA A 106 -16.97 3.21 -1.15
CA ALA A 106 -17.32 2.51 -2.38
C ALA A 106 -16.75 1.09 -2.31
N ALA A 107 -17.51 0.08 -2.68
CA ALA A 107 -17.08 -1.30 -2.76
C ALA A 107 -16.05 -1.47 -3.89
N SER A 108 -14.85 -0.94 -3.67
CA SER A 108 -13.86 -0.69 -4.71
C SER A 108 -12.81 -1.79 -4.84
N PHE A 109 -12.71 -2.68 -3.85
CA PHE A 109 -11.71 -3.74 -3.83
C PHE A 109 -12.39 -5.11 -3.99
N ASP A 110 -12.32 -5.68 -5.19
CA ASP A 110 -13.03 -6.93 -5.54
C ASP A 110 -14.52 -6.89 -5.13
N SER A 111 -15.19 -5.76 -5.39
CA SER A 111 -16.60 -5.51 -5.06
C SER A 111 -16.91 -5.59 -3.55
N SER A 112 -15.94 -5.36 -2.69
CA SER A 112 -16.12 -5.32 -1.24
C SER A 112 -15.40 -4.11 -0.62
N ALA A 113 -15.96 -3.60 0.47
CA ALA A 113 -15.28 -2.60 1.29
C ALA A 113 -14.13 -3.28 2.05
N LYS A 114 -12.96 -2.65 2.06
CA LYS A 114 -11.78 -3.10 2.81
C LYS A 114 -11.21 -1.95 3.62
N ASN A 115 -10.74 -2.29 4.80
CA ASN A 115 -10.07 -1.36 5.71
C ASN A 115 -8.60 -1.75 5.81
N PHE A 116 -7.74 -0.99 5.16
CA PHE A 116 -6.31 -1.20 5.20
C PHE A 116 -5.68 -0.41 6.35
N LEU A 117 -4.69 -1.02 6.98
CA LEU A 117 -3.94 -0.41 8.07
C LEU A 117 -2.60 0.11 7.57
N ALA A 118 -2.16 1.22 8.14
CA ALA A 118 -0.83 1.76 7.91
C ALA A 118 0.23 0.76 8.38
N ILE A 119 1.31 0.62 7.62
CA ILE A 119 2.48 -0.14 8.06
C ILE A 119 3.25 0.72 9.06
N CYS A 120 2.84 0.68 10.31
CA CYS A 120 3.47 1.44 11.39
C CYS A 120 3.54 0.62 12.69
N ALA A 121 4.44 1.02 13.58
CA ALA A 121 4.69 0.32 14.83
C ALA A 121 3.44 0.22 15.74
N LYS A 122 2.58 1.22 15.71
CA LYS A 122 1.35 1.22 16.51
C LYS A 122 0.36 0.15 16.05
N ASN A 123 0.18 -0.03 14.75
CA ASN A 123 -0.67 -1.09 14.23
C ASN A 123 -0.08 -2.47 14.49
N LEU A 124 1.25 -2.61 14.41
CA LEU A 124 1.92 -3.87 14.75
C LEU A 124 1.70 -4.25 16.22
N ALA A 125 1.79 -3.29 17.14
CA ALA A 125 1.57 -3.52 18.55
C ALA A 125 0.13 -3.95 18.86
N SER A 126 -0.86 -3.48 18.08
CA SER A 126 -2.26 -3.86 18.26
C SER A 126 -2.61 -5.25 17.70
N GLN A 127 -1.79 -5.79 16.81
CA GLN A 127 -2.03 -7.07 16.12
C GLN A 127 -1.14 -8.21 16.62
N GLY A 128 -0.12 -7.93 17.40
CA GLY A 128 0.93 -8.88 17.81
C GLY A 128 1.17 -9.00 19.29
N GLY A 129 0.23 -8.56 20.11
CA GLY A 129 0.28 -8.71 21.57
C GLY A 129 -0.07 -10.11 22.01
#